data_272abf84b44cca66221430dc1e80077a
#
_entry.id   272abf84b44cca66221430dc1e80077a
#
_cell.length_a   1.000
_cell.length_b   1.000
_cell.length_c   1.000
_cell.angle_alpha   90.00
_cell.angle_beta   90.00
_cell.angle_gamma   90.00
#
_symmetry.space_group_name_H-M   'P 1'
#
loop_
_entity.id
_entity.type
_entity.pdbx_description
1 polymer ?
#
loop_
_entity_poly.entity_id
_entity_poly.type
_entity_poly.pdbx_seq_one_letter_code
_entity_poly.pdbx_strand_id
1 'polypeptide(L)'
;MATGWQLATGTGFCEVGGELVFLDLARDKYFSLRGADRAAFDRLRAGEPNDSEAMMRLERTGLIMPSRTSTSIGPTEIDVPEDDLMAMEGRTGLRMIATAACALRWARRAMRPKHISATVVRLSERKRAVGVPGAEAAAVSVAAAYAASRWLNPIPPRCLIDALALDRILLARGIVTSLVFGVRMSPFNAHCWLQTPETILTGSAAEARNFTPILVVG
;
A
#
# COMPACT_ATOMS: atom_id res chain seq x y z
N MET A 1 4.56 0.84 -31.11
CA MET A 1 5.80 0.40 -30.43
C MET A 1 5.78 0.97 -29.01
N ALA A 2 6.26 0.26 -27.99
CA ALA A 2 6.40 0.80 -26.65
C ALA A 2 7.46 1.91 -26.68
N THR A 3 7.16 3.07 -26.08
CA THR A 3 8.07 4.23 -26.06
C THR A 3 8.75 4.42 -24.73
N GLY A 4 8.39 3.63 -23.71
CA GLY A 4 8.94 3.73 -22.38
C GLY A 4 8.70 2.46 -21.53
N TRP A 5 9.02 2.57 -20.26
CA TRP A 5 8.88 1.51 -19.27
C TRP A 5 8.14 2.05 -18.05
N GLN A 6 7.44 1.17 -17.36
CA GLN A 6 6.77 1.47 -16.09
C GLN A 6 6.87 0.27 -15.15
N LEU A 7 6.65 0.49 -13.87
CA LEU A 7 6.50 -0.62 -12.92
C LEU A 7 5.28 -1.47 -13.29
N ALA A 8 5.39 -2.78 -13.09
CA ALA A 8 4.25 -3.67 -13.24
C ALA A 8 3.14 -3.30 -12.25
N THR A 9 1.90 -3.55 -12.62
CA THR A 9 0.74 -3.21 -11.79
C THR A 9 0.80 -3.91 -10.43
N GLY A 10 0.69 -3.13 -9.35
CA GLY A 10 0.82 -3.65 -7.98
C GLY A 10 2.27 -3.89 -7.55
N THR A 11 3.22 -3.35 -8.30
CA THR A 11 4.64 -3.34 -7.92
C THR A 11 5.02 -1.95 -7.43
N GLY A 12 5.75 -1.89 -6.32
CA GLY A 12 6.40 -0.70 -5.80
C GLY A 12 7.83 -1.00 -5.40
N PHE A 13 8.65 0.02 -5.20
CA PHE A 13 10.00 -0.14 -4.70
C PHE A 13 10.42 1.01 -3.79
N CYS A 14 11.43 0.75 -2.97
CA CYS A 14 12.11 1.76 -2.16
C CYS A 14 13.59 1.39 -1.99
N GLU A 15 14.38 2.36 -1.55
CA GLU A 15 15.73 2.12 -1.06
C GLU A 15 15.73 2.16 0.47
N VAL A 16 16.19 1.09 1.08
CA VAL A 16 16.23 0.95 2.53
C VAL A 16 17.44 0.15 2.96
N GLY A 17 18.23 0.67 3.89
CA GLY A 17 19.47 0.02 4.36
C GLY A 17 20.51 -0.23 3.25
N GLY A 18 20.54 0.61 2.20
CA GLY A 18 21.41 0.44 1.03
C GLY A 18 20.95 -0.60 0.01
N GLU A 19 19.86 -1.31 0.28
CA GLU A 19 19.27 -2.30 -0.61
C GLU A 19 18.09 -1.70 -1.40
N LEU A 20 17.99 -2.05 -2.67
CA LEU A 20 16.85 -1.74 -3.53
C LEU A 20 15.83 -2.87 -3.40
N VAL A 21 14.73 -2.60 -2.70
CA VAL A 21 13.70 -3.58 -2.38
C VAL A 21 12.45 -3.32 -3.20
N PHE A 22 11.86 -4.37 -3.76
CA PHE A 22 10.61 -4.36 -4.51
C PHE A 22 9.54 -5.17 -3.77
N LEU A 23 8.31 -4.69 -3.80
CA LEU A 23 7.11 -5.44 -3.48
C LEU A 23 6.39 -5.80 -4.78
N ASP A 24 6.13 -7.08 -4.99
CA ASP A 24 5.28 -7.60 -6.06
C ASP A 24 4.02 -8.24 -5.43
N LEU A 25 2.92 -7.51 -5.46
CA LEU A 25 1.65 -8.01 -4.91
C LEU A 25 1.05 -9.16 -5.73
N ALA A 26 1.40 -9.29 -7.00
CA ALA A 26 0.90 -10.39 -7.83
C ALA A 26 1.49 -11.74 -7.40
N ARG A 27 2.75 -11.72 -6.96
CA ARG A 27 3.46 -12.89 -6.44
C ARG A 27 3.42 -12.99 -4.91
N ASP A 28 2.93 -11.95 -4.23
CA ASP A 28 2.95 -11.83 -2.75
C ASP A 28 4.37 -11.99 -2.20
N LYS A 29 5.34 -11.26 -2.79
CA LYS A 29 6.76 -11.39 -2.48
C LYS A 29 7.49 -10.07 -2.48
N TYR A 30 8.56 -10.05 -1.66
CA TYR A 30 9.57 -9.00 -1.68
C TYR A 30 10.82 -9.51 -2.38
N PHE A 31 11.44 -8.65 -3.19
CA PHE A 31 12.66 -8.95 -3.94
C PHE A 31 13.68 -7.84 -3.73
N SER A 32 14.96 -8.21 -3.78
CA SER A 32 16.06 -7.25 -3.88
C SER A 32 16.76 -7.43 -5.22
N LEU A 33 16.94 -6.37 -5.98
CA LEU A 33 17.78 -6.40 -7.17
C LEU A 33 19.23 -6.16 -6.77
N ARG A 34 20.15 -6.94 -7.36
CA ARG A 34 21.59 -6.88 -7.09
C ARG A 34 22.41 -6.95 -8.38
N GLY A 35 23.68 -6.56 -8.30
CA GLY A 35 24.63 -6.67 -9.40
C GLY A 35 24.16 -5.99 -10.68
N ALA A 36 24.24 -6.70 -11.79
CA ALA A 36 23.93 -6.17 -13.12
C ALA A 36 22.47 -5.74 -13.28
N ASP A 37 21.52 -6.43 -12.63
CA ASP A 37 20.10 -6.09 -12.73
C ASP A 37 19.78 -4.82 -11.93
N ARG A 38 20.42 -4.60 -10.77
CA ARG A 38 20.34 -3.35 -10.04
C ARG A 38 20.90 -2.20 -10.88
N ALA A 39 22.10 -2.34 -11.44
CA ALA A 39 22.71 -1.32 -12.27
C ALA A 39 21.86 -0.98 -13.51
N ALA A 40 21.24 -1.98 -14.13
CA ALA A 40 20.32 -1.77 -15.24
C ALA A 40 19.04 -1.01 -14.80
N PHE A 41 18.48 -1.34 -13.65
CA PHE A 41 17.32 -0.62 -13.13
C PHE A 41 17.65 0.81 -12.72
N ASP A 42 18.84 1.05 -12.13
CA ASP A 42 19.30 2.39 -11.76
C ASP A 42 19.48 3.28 -13.01
N ARG A 43 20.06 2.76 -14.09
CA ARG A 43 20.13 3.46 -15.38
C ARG A 43 18.72 3.74 -15.95
N LEU A 44 17.83 2.74 -15.88
CA LEU A 44 16.46 2.90 -16.38
C LEU A 44 15.72 4.05 -15.67
N ARG A 45 15.80 4.13 -14.34
CA ARG A 45 15.15 5.19 -13.57
C ARG A 45 15.80 6.57 -13.77
N ALA A 46 17.10 6.59 -14.07
CA ALA A 46 17.84 7.82 -14.42
C ALA A 46 17.53 8.30 -15.85
N GLY A 47 16.78 7.53 -16.64
CA GLY A 47 16.54 7.83 -18.05
C GLY A 47 17.76 7.58 -18.96
N GLU A 48 18.75 6.85 -18.46
CA GLU A 48 19.94 6.48 -19.19
C GLU A 48 19.70 5.26 -20.09
N PRO A 49 20.44 5.14 -21.22
CA PRO A 49 20.27 4.01 -22.12
C PRO A 49 20.75 2.71 -21.47
N ASN A 50 20.00 1.65 -21.69
CA ASN A 50 20.35 0.28 -21.39
C ASN A 50 20.51 -0.51 -22.70
N ASP A 51 21.38 -1.53 -22.69
CA ASP A 51 21.41 -2.51 -23.77
C ASP A 51 20.16 -3.40 -23.78
N SER A 52 19.87 -4.01 -24.94
CA SER A 52 18.68 -4.83 -25.12
C SER A 52 18.66 -6.06 -24.19
N GLU A 53 19.82 -6.61 -23.87
CA GLU A 53 19.94 -7.78 -23.01
C GLU A 53 19.61 -7.43 -21.56
N ALA A 54 20.12 -6.30 -21.04
CA ALA A 54 19.79 -5.79 -19.71
C ALA A 54 18.30 -5.53 -19.58
N MET A 55 17.67 -4.92 -20.59
CA MET A 55 16.23 -4.68 -20.58
C MET A 55 15.41 -5.96 -20.62
N MET A 56 15.80 -6.96 -21.42
CA MET A 56 15.15 -8.28 -21.43
C MET A 56 15.29 -9.00 -20.08
N ARG A 57 16.43 -8.87 -19.39
CA ARG A 57 16.58 -9.45 -18.04
C ARG A 57 15.64 -8.76 -17.05
N LEU A 58 15.59 -7.43 -17.03
CA LEU A 58 14.67 -6.69 -16.16
C LEU A 58 13.20 -7.03 -16.44
N GLU A 59 12.79 -7.13 -17.69
CA GLU A 59 11.42 -7.51 -18.06
C GLU A 59 11.08 -8.93 -17.55
N ARG A 60 12.00 -9.89 -17.68
CA ARG A 60 11.84 -11.25 -17.15
C ARG A 60 11.65 -11.30 -15.63
N THR A 61 12.12 -10.30 -14.88
CA THR A 61 11.81 -10.22 -13.44
C THR A 61 10.32 -10.04 -13.20
N GLY A 62 9.60 -9.46 -14.16
CA GLY A 62 8.19 -9.09 -14.04
C GLY A 62 7.94 -7.86 -13.17
N LEU A 63 8.99 -7.13 -12.77
CA LEU A 63 8.88 -5.91 -11.97
C LEU A 63 8.61 -4.67 -12.83
N ILE A 64 9.00 -4.73 -14.10
CA ILE A 64 8.75 -3.68 -15.09
C ILE A 64 7.98 -4.23 -16.30
N MET A 65 7.29 -3.36 -16.99
CA MET A 65 6.56 -3.68 -18.21
C MET A 65 6.67 -2.53 -19.24
N PRO A 66 6.58 -2.84 -20.55
CA PRO A 66 6.55 -1.81 -21.59
C PRO A 66 5.37 -0.85 -21.39
N SER A 67 5.60 0.43 -21.65
CA SER A 67 4.57 1.48 -21.59
C SER A 67 4.52 2.25 -22.90
N ARG A 68 3.34 2.78 -23.24
CA ARG A 68 3.18 3.71 -24.36
C ARG A 68 3.54 5.15 -24.00
N THR A 69 3.65 5.43 -22.72
CA THR A 69 4.06 6.74 -22.19
C THR A 69 5.36 6.59 -21.45
N SER A 70 6.28 7.54 -21.63
CA SER A 70 7.47 7.64 -20.80
C SER A 70 7.05 8.15 -19.44
N THR A 71 6.98 7.26 -18.46
CA THR A 71 6.67 7.62 -17.07
C THR A 71 7.96 7.52 -16.27
N SER A 72 8.28 8.54 -15.50
CA SER A 72 9.41 8.47 -14.56
C SER A 72 9.18 7.36 -13.56
N ILE A 73 10.16 6.45 -13.45
CA ILE A 73 10.14 5.38 -12.44
C ILE A 73 10.80 5.92 -11.18
N GLY A 74 10.00 6.44 -10.26
CA GLY A 74 10.45 6.93 -8.95
C GLY A 74 10.06 5.99 -7.80
N PRO A 75 10.74 6.08 -6.64
CA PRO A 75 10.29 5.41 -5.43
C PRO A 75 8.93 5.97 -5.01
N THR A 76 8.23 5.21 -4.20
CA THR A 76 6.99 5.70 -3.61
C THR A 76 7.32 6.72 -2.51
N GLU A 77 6.86 7.95 -2.68
CA GLU A 77 6.99 9.01 -1.70
C GLU A 77 5.63 9.31 -1.09
N ILE A 78 5.55 9.26 0.22
CA ILE A 78 4.40 9.71 1.00
C ILE A 78 4.88 10.12 2.39
N ASP A 79 4.38 11.23 2.85
CA ASP A 79 4.64 11.68 4.22
C ASP A 79 3.85 10.82 5.20
N VAL A 80 4.53 10.36 6.26
CA VAL A 80 3.90 9.60 7.34
C VAL A 80 3.49 10.58 8.43
N PRO A 81 2.19 10.70 8.73
CA PRO A 81 1.68 11.62 9.74
C PRO A 81 2.28 11.40 11.12
N GLU A 82 2.29 12.47 11.92
CA GLU A 82 2.72 12.41 13.32
C GLU A 82 1.60 11.94 14.25
N ASP A 83 0.36 12.22 13.89
CA ASP A 83 -0.82 11.90 14.67
C ASP A 83 -1.39 10.51 14.34
N ASP A 84 -1.96 9.86 15.35
CA ASP A 84 -2.67 8.58 15.20
C ASP A 84 -3.92 8.52 16.10
N LEU A 85 -4.68 7.44 15.96
CA LEU A 85 -5.90 7.22 16.72
C LEU A 85 -5.70 6.66 18.13
N MET A 86 -4.47 6.35 18.56
CA MET A 86 -4.21 5.66 19.83
C MET A 86 -4.68 6.45 21.05
N ALA A 87 -4.73 7.78 20.93
CA ALA A 87 -5.21 8.68 22.00
C ALA A 87 -6.73 8.98 21.93
N MET A 88 -7.45 8.43 20.94
CA MET A 88 -8.87 8.75 20.73
C MET A 88 -9.81 7.70 21.28
N GLU A 89 -10.73 8.11 22.16
CA GLU A 89 -11.83 7.26 22.60
C GLU A 89 -12.93 7.21 21.52
N GLY A 90 -13.06 6.05 20.86
CA GLY A 90 -14.12 5.81 19.88
C GLY A 90 -15.38 5.25 20.52
N ARG A 91 -16.56 5.77 20.14
CA ARG A 91 -17.84 5.14 20.43
C ARG A 91 -18.26 4.27 19.27
N THR A 92 -18.65 3.01 19.54
CA THR A 92 -19.13 2.12 18.51
C THR A 92 -20.61 1.77 18.73
N GLY A 93 -21.31 1.47 17.66
CA GLY A 93 -22.70 1.01 17.70
C GLY A 93 -22.89 -0.27 16.90
N LEU A 94 -24.02 -0.94 17.05
CA LEU A 94 -24.33 -2.22 16.41
C LEU A 94 -24.13 -2.20 14.88
N ARG A 95 -24.46 -1.09 14.23
CA ARG A 95 -24.26 -0.91 12.78
C ARG A 95 -22.78 -0.96 12.41
N MET A 96 -21.89 -0.29 13.19
CA MET A 96 -20.45 -0.33 12.93
C MET A 96 -19.89 -1.73 13.19
N ILE A 97 -20.31 -2.41 14.27
CA ILE A 97 -19.89 -3.77 14.58
C ILE A 97 -20.22 -4.72 13.41
N ALA A 98 -21.46 -4.68 12.91
CA ALA A 98 -21.85 -5.50 11.76
C ALA A 98 -21.08 -5.16 10.49
N THR A 99 -20.90 -3.85 10.20
CA THR A 99 -20.14 -3.38 9.04
C THR A 99 -18.69 -3.82 9.12
N ALA A 100 -18.04 -3.67 10.29
CA ALA A 100 -16.66 -4.12 10.53
C ALA A 100 -16.53 -5.64 10.36
N ALA A 101 -17.46 -6.43 10.90
CA ALA A 101 -17.45 -7.88 10.72
C ALA A 101 -17.54 -8.30 9.24
N CYS A 102 -18.40 -7.67 8.47
CA CYS A 102 -18.50 -7.91 7.02
C CYS A 102 -17.22 -7.49 6.28
N ALA A 103 -16.67 -6.31 6.60
CA ALA A 103 -15.46 -5.80 5.97
C ALA A 103 -14.24 -6.68 6.29
N LEU A 104 -14.09 -7.13 7.54
CA LEU A 104 -13.02 -8.02 7.96
C LEU A 104 -13.09 -9.41 7.29
N ARG A 105 -14.30 -9.97 7.15
CA ARG A 105 -14.48 -11.22 6.39
C ARG A 105 -14.11 -11.06 4.93
N TRP A 106 -14.47 -9.93 4.33
CA TRP A 106 -14.06 -9.61 2.97
C TRP A 106 -12.54 -9.45 2.87
N ALA A 107 -11.90 -8.67 3.76
CA ALA A 107 -10.46 -8.45 3.77
C ALA A 107 -9.69 -9.77 3.90
N ARG A 108 -10.13 -10.70 4.79
CA ARG A 108 -9.53 -12.05 4.86
C ARG A 108 -9.59 -12.83 3.55
N ARG A 109 -10.68 -12.69 2.78
CA ARG A 109 -10.78 -13.35 1.46
C ARG A 109 -9.91 -12.64 0.43
N ALA A 110 -9.85 -11.32 0.49
CA ALA A 110 -9.03 -10.49 -0.38
C ALA A 110 -7.53 -10.75 -0.22
N MET A 111 -7.08 -11.10 0.99
CA MET A 111 -5.69 -11.44 1.28
C MET A 111 -5.22 -12.80 0.75
N ARG A 112 -6.07 -13.59 0.14
CA ARG A 112 -5.60 -14.83 -0.52
C ARG A 112 -4.65 -14.45 -1.66
N PRO A 113 -3.49 -15.17 -1.84
CA PRO A 113 -2.45 -14.78 -2.80
C PRO A 113 -2.95 -14.47 -4.21
N LYS A 114 -3.96 -15.21 -4.68
CA LYS A 114 -4.58 -15.01 -6.00
C LYS A 114 -5.49 -13.77 -6.10
N HIS A 115 -5.82 -13.11 -4.99
CA HIS A 115 -6.82 -12.03 -4.94
C HIS A 115 -6.26 -10.68 -4.52
N ILE A 116 -5.13 -10.65 -3.81
CA ILE A 116 -4.62 -9.40 -3.22
C ILE A 116 -4.29 -8.36 -4.30
N SER A 117 -3.58 -8.72 -5.33
CA SER A 117 -3.23 -7.82 -6.43
C SER A 117 -4.48 -7.24 -7.11
N ALA A 118 -5.43 -8.10 -7.50
CA ALA A 118 -6.68 -7.65 -8.12
C ALA A 118 -7.51 -6.77 -7.16
N THR A 119 -7.45 -7.04 -5.86
CA THR A 119 -8.16 -6.22 -4.85
C THR A 119 -7.53 -4.83 -4.75
N VAL A 120 -6.21 -4.74 -4.69
CA VAL A 120 -5.48 -3.46 -4.62
C VAL A 120 -5.72 -2.63 -5.89
N VAL A 121 -5.65 -3.25 -7.08
CA VAL A 121 -5.96 -2.57 -8.35
C VAL A 121 -7.36 -1.98 -8.34
N ARG A 122 -8.37 -2.78 -7.97
CA ARG A 122 -9.76 -2.30 -7.90
C ARG A 122 -9.96 -1.19 -6.86
N LEU A 123 -9.26 -1.25 -5.72
CA LEU A 123 -9.30 -0.17 -4.73
C LEU A 123 -8.73 1.11 -5.31
N SER A 124 -7.56 1.05 -5.96
CA SER A 124 -6.94 2.22 -6.60
C SER A 124 -7.83 2.82 -7.69
N GLU A 125 -8.46 2.00 -8.53
CA GLU A 125 -9.42 2.47 -9.54
C GLU A 125 -10.63 3.18 -8.93
N ARG A 126 -11.19 2.61 -7.86
CA ARG A 126 -12.34 3.20 -7.16
C ARG A 126 -11.98 4.49 -6.45
N LYS A 127 -10.81 4.58 -5.82
CA LYS A 127 -10.31 5.80 -5.18
C LYS A 127 -10.13 6.92 -6.21
N ARG A 128 -9.51 6.61 -7.34
CA ARG A 128 -9.38 7.57 -8.46
C ARG A 128 -10.73 8.05 -9.00
N ALA A 129 -11.74 7.19 -9.04
CA ALA A 129 -13.09 7.59 -9.48
C ALA A 129 -13.79 8.51 -8.49
N VAL A 130 -13.49 8.43 -7.19
CA VAL A 130 -14.01 9.37 -6.17
C VAL A 130 -13.29 10.73 -6.24
N GLY A 131 -11.99 10.70 -6.48
CA GLY A 131 -11.18 11.86 -6.91
C GLY A 131 -10.81 12.88 -5.84
N VAL A 132 -11.52 12.98 -4.73
CA VAL A 132 -11.26 13.98 -3.69
C VAL A 132 -11.06 13.29 -2.34
N PRO A 133 -10.02 13.65 -1.56
CA PRO A 133 -9.91 13.21 -0.18
C PRO A 133 -11.16 13.63 0.61
N GLY A 134 -11.72 12.70 1.38
CA GLY A 134 -12.82 13.02 2.28
C GLY A 134 -12.37 13.95 3.41
N ALA A 135 -13.35 14.52 4.13
CA ALA A 135 -13.05 15.36 5.29
C ALA A 135 -12.30 14.54 6.35
N GLU A 136 -11.15 15.05 6.80
CA GLU A 136 -10.27 14.44 7.82
C GLU A 136 -11.05 13.99 9.05
N ALA A 137 -11.83 14.90 9.64
CA ALA A 137 -12.64 14.63 10.82
C ALA A 137 -13.63 13.47 10.63
N ALA A 138 -14.18 13.29 9.41
CA ALA A 138 -15.08 12.19 9.10
C ALA A 138 -14.31 10.86 9.03
N ALA A 139 -13.10 10.86 8.42
CA ALA A 139 -12.24 9.69 8.37
C ALA A 139 -11.86 9.23 9.77
N VAL A 140 -11.37 10.15 10.60
CA VAL A 140 -10.97 9.93 11.99
C VAL A 140 -12.15 9.38 12.83
N SER A 141 -13.32 9.99 12.72
CA SER A 141 -14.52 9.53 13.45
C SER A 141 -14.93 8.10 13.09
N VAL A 142 -14.91 7.75 11.80
CA VAL A 142 -15.22 6.40 11.32
C VAL A 142 -14.16 5.41 11.78
N ALA A 143 -12.88 5.79 11.70
CA ALA A 143 -11.77 4.94 12.10
C ALA A 143 -11.77 4.68 13.62
N ALA A 144 -12.05 5.69 14.46
CA ALA A 144 -12.20 5.53 15.90
C ALA A 144 -13.37 4.58 16.26
N ALA A 145 -14.52 4.73 15.59
CA ALA A 145 -15.65 3.83 15.79
C ALA A 145 -15.35 2.39 15.33
N TYR A 146 -14.58 2.23 14.23
CA TYR A 146 -14.09 0.94 13.78
C TYR A 146 -13.13 0.32 14.81
N ALA A 147 -12.13 1.05 15.27
CA ALA A 147 -11.19 0.61 16.28
C ALA A 147 -11.90 0.15 17.55
N ALA A 148 -12.86 0.92 18.06
CA ALA A 148 -13.70 0.56 19.20
C ALA A 148 -14.55 -0.70 18.99
N SER A 149 -14.85 -1.08 17.74
CA SER A 149 -15.58 -2.31 17.40
C SER A 149 -14.70 -3.56 17.36
N ARG A 150 -13.37 -3.41 17.32
CA ARG A 150 -12.45 -4.52 17.05
C ARG A 150 -12.44 -5.60 18.13
N TRP A 151 -12.54 -5.21 19.39
CA TRP A 151 -12.55 -6.16 20.51
C TRP A 151 -13.76 -7.11 20.51
N LEU A 152 -14.86 -6.74 19.84
CA LEU A 152 -16.05 -7.58 19.66
C LEU A 152 -15.94 -8.56 18.48
N ASN A 153 -14.84 -8.49 17.71
CA ASN A 153 -14.70 -9.30 16.51
C ASN A 153 -13.71 -10.44 16.72
N PRO A 154 -14.08 -11.72 16.45
CA PRO A 154 -13.22 -12.87 16.68
C PRO A 154 -12.05 -12.99 15.68
N ILE A 155 -11.99 -12.14 14.64
CA ILE A 155 -10.89 -12.17 13.68
C ILE A 155 -9.65 -11.51 14.33
N PRO A 156 -8.52 -12.23 14.47
CA PRO A 156 -7.31 -11.67 15.05
C PRO A 156 -6.86 -10.41 14.29
N PRO A 157 -6.35 -9.38 15.00
CA PRO A 157 -5.78 -8.19 14.37
C PRO A 157 -4.59 -8.57 13.47
N ARG A 158 -4.59 -8.03 12.25
CA ARG A 158 -3.47 -8.11 11.31
C ARG A 158 -3.45 -6.81 10.52
N CYS A 159 -2.29 -6.17 10.42
CA CYS A 159 -2.13 -4.85 9.82
C CYS A 159 -2.87 -4.72 8.47
N LEU A 160 -2.62 -5.62 7.53
CA LEU A 160 -3.24 -5.55 6.20
C LEU A 160 -4.74 -5.88 6.21
N ILE A 161 -5.22 -6.79 7.06
CA ILE A 161 -6.66 -7.09 7.17
C ILE A 161 -7.41 -5.89 7.71
N ASP A 162 -6.89 -5.27 8.76
CA ASP A 162 -7.51 -4.12 9.39
C ASP A 162 -7.49 -2.90 8.48
N ALA A 163 -6.35 -2.62 7.84
CA ALA A 163 -6.22 -1.52 6.88
C ALA A 163 -7.18 -1.68 5.68
N LEU A 164 -7.24 -2.86 5.06
CA LEU A 164 -8.17 -3.15 3.95
C LEU A 164 -9.65 -3.07 4.37
N ALA A 165 -9.97 -3.55 5.57
CA ALA A 165 -11.35 -3.52 6.07
C ALA A 165 -11.81 -2.07 6.31
N LEU A 166 -10.98 -1.26 6.97
CA LEU A 166 -11.28 0.13 7.22
C LEU A 166 -11.30 0.96 5.93
N ASP A 167 -10.34 0.77 5.04
CA ASP A 167 -10.28 1.45 3.73
C ASP A 167 -11.58 1.21 2.93
N ARG A 168 -12.05 -0.04 2.88
CA ARG A 168 -13.33 -0.36 2.26
C ARG A 168 -14.51 0.36 2.90
N ILE A 169 -14.54 0.46 4.24
CA ILE A 169 -15.60 1.14 4.99
C ILE A 169 -15.61 2.63 4.68
N LEU A 170 -14.44 3.26 4.62
CA LEU A 170 -14.27 4.68 4.31
C LEU A 170 -14.63 4.97 2.86
N LEU A 171 -14.11 4.18 1.93
CA LEU A 171 -14.38 4.33 0.50
C LEU A 171 -15.87 4.14 0.16
N ALA A 172 -16.59 3.27 0.88
CA ALA A 172 -18.04 3.13 0.74
C ALA A 172 -18.83 4.37 1.21
N ARG A 173 -18.17 5.28 1.94
CA ARG A 173 -18.70 6.60 2.37
C ARG A 173 -18.17 7.75 1.52
N GLY A 174 -17.45 7.45 0.44
CA GLY A 174 -16.82 8.47 -0.41
C GLY A 174 -15.58 9.12 0.22
N ILE A 175 -15.01 8.50 1.26
CA ILE A 175 -13.79 8.99 1.93
C ILE A 175 -12.59 8.24 1.35
N VAL A 176 -11.71 8.95 0.66
CA VAL A 176 -10.46 8.41 0.10
C VAL A 176 -9.35 8.56 1.14
N THR A 177 -8.59 7.48 1.33
CA THR A 177 -7.44 7.39 2.23
C THR A 177 -6.29 6.69 1.52
N SER A 178 -5.08 6.76 2.05
CA SER A 178 -3.90 6.09 1.50
C SER A 178 -3.63 4.78 2.24
N LEU A 179 -3.68 3.66 1.53
CA LEU A 179 -3.21 2.38 2.03
C LEU A 179 -1.73 2.26 1.71
N VAL A 180 -0.89 2.22 2.73
CA VAL A 180 0.56 2.24 2.61
C VAL A 180 1.15 0.89 3.01
N PHE A 181 2.02 0.37 2.15
CA PHE A 181 2.89 -0.74 2.47
C PHE A 181 4.29 -0.20 2.73
N GLY A 182 4.91 -0.64 3.81
CA GLY A 182 6.25 -0.24 4.19
C GLY A 182 7.12 -1.43 4.56
N VAL A 183 8.43 -1.24 4.44
CA VAL A 183 9.44 -2.23 4.80
C VAL A 183 10.52 -1.61 5.67
N ARG A 184 11.14 -2.42 6.51
CA ARG A 184 12.38 -2.09 7.22
C ARG A 184 13.37 -3.23 7.08
N MET A 185 14.65 -2.90 7.15
CA MET A 185 15.73 -3.87 7.18
C MET A 185 16.27 -4.03 8.61
N SER A 186 16.95 -5.14 8.87
CA SER A 186 17.73 -5.42 10.09
C SER A 186 16.91 -5.42 11.40
N PRO A 187 16.06 -6.42 11.64
CA PRO A 187 15.69 -7.51 10.73
C PRO A 187 14.66 -7.08 9.70
N PHE A 188 14.61 -7.79 8.56
CA PHE A 188 13.57 -7.54 7.55
C PHE A 188 12.18 -7.74 8.14
N ASN A 189 11.35 -6.74 7.98
CA ASN A 189 9.94 -6.78 8.35
C ASN A 189 9.12 -5.93 7.39
N ALA A 190 7.87 -6.30 7.20
CA ALA A 190 6.91 -5.57 6.39
C ALA A 190 5.71 -5.17 7.24
N HIS A 191 5.23 -3.97 7.04
CA HIS A 191 4.06 -3.41 7.71
C HIS A 191 3.12 -2.78 6.70
N CYS A 192 1.86 -2.62 7.09
CA CYS A 192 0.86 -1.96 6.27
C CYS A 192 -0.05 -1.16 7.18
N TRP A 193 -0.35 0.06 6.78
CA TRP A 193 -1.26 0.94 7.52
C TRP A 193 -2.15 1.74 6.57
N LEU A 194 -3.19 2.31 7.13
CA LEU A 194 -4.08 3.24 6.46
C LEU A 194 -3.90 4.62 7.06
N GLN A 195 -3.78 5.64 6.21
CA GLN A 195 -3.63 7.02 6.63
C GLN A 195 -4.45 7.99 5.79
N THR A 196 -4.76 9.13 6.38
CA THR A 196 -5.07 10.38 5.71
C THR A 196 -3.80 11.24 5.59
N PRO A 197 -3.83 12.42 5.01
CA PRO A 197 -2.67 13.32 5.05
C PRO A 197 -2.21 13.70 6.46
N GLU A 198 -3.10 13.70 7.45
CA GLU A 198 -2.83 14.22 8.78
C GLU A 198 -2.77 13.14 9.88
N THR A 199 -3.42 11.97 9.66
CA THR A 199 -3.61 10.98 10.73
C THR A 199 -3.38 9.54 10.26
N ILE A 200 -2.68 8.73 11.06
CA ILE A 200 -2.63 7.27 10.93
C ILE A 200 -3.93 6.67 11.47
N LEU A 201 -4.67 5.98 10.61
CA LEU A 201 -5.98 5.41 10.93
C LEU A 201 -5.92 3.96 11.42
N THR A 202 -4.82 3.24 11.14
CA THR A 202 -4.59 1.87 11.65
C THR A 202 -3.15 1.70 12.10
N GLY A 203 -2.95 1.14 13.28
CA GLY A 203 -1.63 1.08 13.92
C GLY A 203 -1.27 2.39 14.60
N SER A 204 0.00 2.59 14.90
CA SER A 204 0.52 3.83 15.51
C SER A 204 1.47 4.56 14.57
N ALA A 205 1.53 5.89 14.72
CA ALA A 205 2.45 6.75 13.99
C ALA A 205 3.92 6.42 14.33
N ALA A 206 4.19 6.09 15.58
CA ALA A 206 5.52 5.67 16.02
C ALA A 206 5.98 4.37 15.34
N GLU A 207 5.06 3.42 15.13
CA GLU A 207 5.37 2.17 14.41
C GLU A 207 5.55 2.44 12.91
N ALA A 208 4.62 3.15 12.27
CA ALA A 208 4.65 3.43 10.83
C ALA A 208 5.95 4.13 10.40
N ARG A 209 6.46 5.07 11.20
CA ARG A 209 7.73 5.78 10.94
C ARG A 209 8.99 4.90 10.97
N ASN A 210 8.92 3.69 11.51
CA ASN A 210 10.02 2.72 11.46
C ASN A 210 10.10 1.96 10.12
N PHE A 211 9.17 2.22 9.20
CA PHE A 211 9.12 1.56 7.90
C PHE A 211 9.26 2.58 6.77
N THR A 212 10.03 2.21 5.75
CA THR A 212 10.13 2.98 4.51
C THR A 212 8.97 2.60 3.60
N PRO A 213 8.12 3.55 3.15
CA PRO A 213 7.06 3.27 2.20
C PRO A 213 7.59 2.64 0.92
N ILE A 214 6.93 1.58 0.44
CA ILE A 214 7.31 0.85 -0.77
C ILE A 214 6.20 0.84 -1.81
N LEU A 215 4.94 0.93 -1.38
CA LEU A 215 3.79 1.02 -2.27
C LEU A 215 2.67 1.79 -1.57
N VAL A 216 2.05 2.71 -2.29
CA VAL A 216 0.87 3.47 -1.86
C VAL A 216 -0.28 3.23 -2.81
N VAL A 217 -1.46 3.02 -2.24
CA VAL A 217 -2.73 2.84 -2.94
C VAL A 217 -3.68 3.95 -2.50
N GLY A 218 -3.64 5.04 -3.27
CA GLY A 218 -4.46 6.24 -3.09
C GLY A 218 -5.49 6.39 -4.21
#